data_d7536498da1a6143c9735929a65d8a29
#
_entry.id   d7536498da1a6143c9735929a65d8a29
#
_cell.length_a   1.000
_cell.length_b   1.000
_cell.length_c   1.000
_cell.angle_alpha   90.00
_cell.angle_beta   90.00
_cell.angle_gamma   90.00
#
_symmetry.space_group_name_H-M   'P 1'
#
loop_
_entity.id
_entity.type
_entity.pdbx_description
1 polymer ?
#
loop_
_entity_poly.entity_id
_entity_poly.type
_entity_poly.pdbx_seq_one_letter_code
_entity_poly.pdbx_strand_id
1 'polypeptide(L)'
;MDKAEIERLAFAQALYSKLGEIVSTKDPDSLRAAVDEFYKDLYETTGAKSFEVSIDGQKVGTYSVRVSKPKPAETKERLIVEDAGTFSVWIEHETNAEVLQMFAQSRLEEFANWLFETTGEIPYGCFVEQTVSLAQPARYSGGALKVDPLSVLDAMQGKLGTAVKGILGGGE
;
A
#
# COMPACT_ATOMS: atom_id res chain seq x y z
N MET A 1 -5.14 23.12 40.23
CA MET A 1 -5.83 22.37 39.15
C MET A 1 -7.23 22.10 39.65
N ASP A 2 -8.23 22.57 38.93
CA ASP A 2 -9.64 22.44 39.33
C ASP A 2 -10.16 21.04 38.97
N LYS A 3 -11.07 20.49 39.80
CA LYS A 3 -11.71 19.19 39.59
C LYS A 3 -12.40 19.15 38.20
N ALA A 4 -13.03 20.26 37.81
CA ALA A 4 -13.68 20.39 36.50
C ALA A 4 -12.71 20.26 35.31
N GLU A 5 -11.47 20.71 35.45
CA GLU A 5 -10.44 20.55 34.42
C GLU A 5 -10.00 19.09 34.27
N ILE A 6 -9.91 18.37 35.41
CA ILE A 6 -9.59 16.92 35.38
C ILE A 6 -10.71 16.13 34.71
N GLU A 7 -11.97 16.43 35.04
CA GLU A 7 -13.13 15.77 34.43
C GLU A 7 -13.22 16.03 32.92
N ARG A 8 -12.94 17.27 32.46
CA ARG A 8 -12.88 17.62 31.05
C ARG A 8 -11.75 16.86 30.32
N LEU A 9 -10.58 16.76 30.92
CA LEU A 9 -9.46 16.03 30.34
C LEU A 9 -9.78 14.54 30.24
N ALA A 10 -10.32 13.93 31.30
CA ALA A 10 -10.70 12.52 31.30
C ALA A 10 -11.74 12.21 30.22
N PHE A 11 -12.78 13.07 30.07
CA PHE A 11 -13.77 12.95 29.02
C PHE A 11 -13.14 13.05 27.62
N ALA A 12 -12.25 14.05 27.40
CA ALA A 12 -11.57 14.24 26.12
C ALA A 12 -10.70 13.04 25.76
N GLN A 13 -9.99 12.45 26.74
CA GLN A 13 -9.17 11.26 26.52
C GLN A 13 -10.02 10.03 26.21
N ALA A 14 -11.14 9.82 26.88
CA ALA A 14 -12.05 8.73 26.59
C ALA A 14 -12.64 8.84 25.18
N LEU A 15 -13.07 10.05 24.79
CA LEU A 15 -13.58 10.32 23.44
C LEU A 15 -12.48 10.10 22.39
N TYR A 16 -11.27 10.58 22.62
CA TYR A 16 -10.15 10.40 21.71
C TYR A 16 -9.80 8.91 21.48
N SER A 17 -9.80 8.11 22.56
CA SER A 17 -9.58 6.67 22.48
C SER A 17 -10.63 5.99 21.62
N LYS A 18 -11.92 6.26 21.85
CA LYS A 18 -13.03 5.69 21.09
C LYS A 18 -13.03 6.14 19.63
N LEU A 19 -12.72 7.40 19.35
CA LEU A 19 -12.54 7.89 18.00
C LEU A 19 -11.40 7.17 17.27
N GLY A 20 -10.29 6.87 17.98
CA GLY A 20 -9.17 6.10 17.43
C GLY A 20 -9.59 4.69 16.97
N GLU A 21 -10.45 4.01 17.72
CA GLU A 21 -11.01 2.70 17.32
C GLU A 21 -11.88 2.82 16.07
N ILE A 22 -12.78 3.79 16.03
CA ILE A 22 -13.71 4.01 14.91
C ILE A 22 -13.00 4.35 13.60
N VAL A 23 -11.95 5.18 13.67
CA VAL A 23 -11.21 5.64 12.49
C VAL A 23 -9.99 4.77 12.16
N SER A 24 -9.78 3.68 12.87
CA SER A 24 -8.67 2.77 12.65
C SER A 24 -8.73 2.16 11.25
N THR A 25 -7.62 2.25 10.52
CA THR A 25 -7.46 1.57 9.22
C THR A 25 -6.85 0.17 9.37
N LYS A 26 -6.46 -0.21 10.58
CA LYS A 26 -5.84 -1.52 10.88
C LYS A 26 -6.83 -2.54 11.38
N ASP A 27 -7.97 -2.09 11.87
CA ASP A 27 -9.02 -2.93 12.38
C ASP A 27 -10.06 -3.15 11.26
N PRO A 28 -10.22 -4.39 10.77
CA PRO A 28 -11.17 -4.70 9.69
C PRO A 28 -12.62 -4.50 10.11
N ASP A 29 -12.93 -4.54 11.40
CA ASP A 29 -14.28 -4.35 11.95
C ASP A 29 -14.59 -2.87 12.27
N SER A 30 -13.66 -1.97 12.01
CA SER A 30 -13.85 -0.54 12.25
C SER A 30 -14.84 0.08 11.26
N LEU A 31 -15.55 1.13 11.71
CA LEU A 31 -16.42 1.92 10.82
C LEU A 31 -15.64 2.45 9.61
N ARG A 32 -14.36 2.78 9.79
CA ARG A 32 -13.50 3.23 8.71
C ARG A 32 -13.32 2.15 7.63
N ALA A 33 -13.10 0.89 8.02
CA ALA A 33 -12.98 -0.21 7.09
C ALA A 33 -14.28 -0.43 6.30
N ALA A 34 -15.45 -0.37 6.97
CA ALA A 34 -16.74 -0.48 6.32
C ALA A 34 -16.99 0.66 5.29
N VAL A 35 -16.57 1.88 5.62
CA VAL A 35 -16.66 3.02 4.70
C VAL A 35 -15.72 2.85 3.50
N ASP A 36 -14.50 2.39 3.72
CA ASP A 36 -13.54 2.14 2.65
C ASP A 36 -14.02 1.02 1.71
N GLU A 37 -14.64 -0.05 2.22
CA GLU A 37 -15.26 -1.12 1.42
C GLU A 37 -16.43 -0.60 0.59
N PHE A 38 -17.33 0.19 1.18
CA PHE A 38 -18.45 0.80 0.46
C PHE A 38 -17.97 1.64 -0.74
N TYR A 39 -16.97 2.51 -0.54
CA TYR A 39 -16.47 3.34 -1.64
C TYR A 39 -15.60 2.57 -2.63
N LYS A 40 -14.99 1.46 -2.24
CA LYS A 40 -14.33 0.53 -3.15
C LYS A 40 -15.35 -0.08 -4.12
N ASP A 41 -16.46 -0.62 -3.62
CA ASP A 41 -17.52 -1.20 -4.44
C ASP A 41 -18.12 -0.16 -5.41
N LEU A 42 -18.29 1.07 -4.92
CA LEU A 42 -18.77 2.17 -5.74
C LEU A 42 -17.78 2.55 -6.84
N TYR A 43 -16.49 2.53 -6.56
CA TYR A 43 -15.45 2.73 -7.55
C TYR A 43 -15.43 1.59 -8.58
N GLU A 44 -15.51 0.35 -8.15
CA GLU A 44 -15.49 -0.82 -9.05
C GLU A 44 -16.70 -0.82 -9.99
N THR A 45 -17.83 -0.31 -9.52
CA THR A 45 -19.07 -0.23 -10.32
C THR A 45 -19.09 0.97 -11.26
N THR A 46 -18.61 2.14 -10.82
CA THR A 46 -18.76 3.41 -11.56
C THR A 46 -17.48 3.91 -12.21
N GLY A 47 -16.32 3.47 -11.76
CA GLY A 47 -15.02 4.02 -12.14
C GLY A 47 -14.72 5.41 -11.57
N ALA A 48 -15.63 6.00 -10.78
CA ALA A 48 -15.46 7.33 -10.22
C ALA A 48 -14.40 7.32 -9.10
N LYS A 49 -13.55 8.34 -9.08
CA LYS A 49 -12.44 8.46 -8.10
C LYS A 49 -12.72 9.47 -7.00
N SER A 50 -13.86 10.12 -7.03
CA SER A 50 -14.24 11.15 -6.06
C SER A 50 -15.73 11.10 -5.83
N PHE A 51 -16.13 11.07 -4.57
CA PHE A 51 -17.52 10.98 -4.14
C PHE A 51 -17.81 12.07 -3.12
N GLU A 52 -18.95 12.71 -3.27
CA GLU A 52 -19.43 13.68 -2.30
C GLU A 52 -19.92 12.98 -1.04
N VAL A 53 -19.59 13.54 0.12
CA VAL A 53 -20.08 13.09 1.42
C VAL A 53 -21.01 14.14 1.99
N SER A 54 -22.25 13.74 2.29
CA SER A 54 -23.29 14.63 2.77
C SER A 54 -23.91 14.11 4.07
N ILE A 55 -24.31 15.04 4.94
CA ILE A 55 -25.12 14.79 6.14
C ILE A 55 -26.44 15.55 5.94
N ASP A 56 -27.58 14.86 6.02
CA ASP A 56 -28.90 15.43 5.81
C ASP A 56 -29.06 16.28 4.52
N GLY A 57 -28.36 15.86 3.45
CA GLY A 57 -28.35 16.56 2.16
C GLY A 57 -27.37 17.74 2.06
N GLN A 58 -26.73 18.12 3.15
CA GLN A 58 -25.67 19.14 3.15
C GLN A 58 -24.32 18.50 2.90
N LYS A 59 -23.61 18.98 1.89
CA LYS A 59 -22.25 18.53 1.61
C LYS A 59 -21.30 18.90 2.75
N VAL A 60 -20.62 17.90 3.31
CA VAL A 60 -19.67 18.07 4.41
C VAL A 60 -18.24 17.67 4.04
N GLY A 61 -18.09 17.01 2.88
CA GLY A 61 -16.76 16.57 2.51
C GLY A 61 -16.70 15.80 1.19
N THR A 62 -15.60 15.13 0.99
CA THR A 62 -15.32 14.33 -0.20
C THR A 62 -14.53 13.09 0.18
N TYR A 63 -14.92 11.94 -0.32
CA TYR A 63 -14.13 10.73 -0.29
C TYR A 63 -13.38 10.58 -1.62
N SER A 64 -12.06 10.46 -1.55
CA SER A 64 -11.20 10.31 -2.73
C SER A 64 -10.58 8.92 -2.76
N VAL A 65 -10.81 8.19 -3.85
CA VAL A 65 -10.25 6.86 -4.11
C VAL A 65 -8.81 6.97 -4.60
N ARG A 66 -7.94 6.19 -3.99
CA ARG A 66 -6.57 5.97 -4.47
C ARG A 66 -6.53 4.70 -5.30
N VAL A 67 -5.88 4.78 -6.44
CA VAL A 67 -5.65 3.61 -7.30
C VAL A 67 -4.17 3.40 -7.52
N SER A 68 -3.75 2.14 -7.60
CA SER A 68 -2.40 1.80 -8.00
C SER A 68 -2.17 2.21 -9.45
N LYS A 69 -0.92 2.50 -9.81
CA LYS A 69 -0.56 2.66 -11.22
C LYS A 69 -0.68 1.30 -11.92
N PRO A 70 -1.20 1.26 -13.16
CA PRO A 70 -1.14 0.04 -13.95
C PRO A 70 0.33 -0.34 -14.16
N LYS A 71 0.60 -1.64 -14.12
CA LYS A 71 1.92 -2.17 -14.47
C LYS A 71 1.82 -2.81 -15.85
N PRO A 72 2.70 -2.46 -16.80
CA PRO A 72 2.76 -3.15 -18.08
C PRO A 72 3.17 -4.61 -17.89
N ALA A 73 2.91 -5.43 -18.90
CA ALA A 73 3.53 -6.74 -18.98
C ALA A 73 5.05 -6.55 -19.09
N GLU A 74 5.81 -7.34 -18.35
CA GLU A 74 7.25 -7.25 -18.32
C GLU A 74 7.81 -8.67 -18.46
N THR A 75 8.76 -8.84 -19.36
CA THR A 75 9.56 -10.06 -19.46
C THR A 75 10.92 -9.75 -18.86
N LYS A 76 11.30 -10.48 -17.83
CA LYS A 76 12.64 -10.40 -17.23
C LYS A 76 13.40 -11.65 -17.59
N GLU A 77 14.61 -11.44 -18.05
CA GLU A 77 15.57 -12.49 -18.30
C GLU A 77 16.61 -12.47 -17.20
N ARG A 78 16.95 -13.63 -16.70
CA ARG A 78 18.06 -13.81 -15.77
C ARG A 78 18.81 -15.06 -16.10
N LEU A 79 20.09 -15.05 -15.80
CA LEU A 79 20.93 -16.25 -15.91
C LEU A 79 20.76 -17.11 -14.66
N ILE A 80 20.53 -18.39 -14.88
CA ILE A 80 20.55 -19.43 -13.85
C ILE A 80 21.79 -20.27 -14.05
N VAL A 81 22.53 -20.47 -13.00
CA VAL A 81 23.68 -21.39 -12.99
C VAL A 81 23.15 -22.80 -12.68
N GLU A 82 23.08 -23.64 -13.72
CA GLU A 82 22.63 -25.02 -13.61
C GLU A 82 23.78 -25.95 -13.19
N ASP A 83 24.95 -25.74 -13.75
CA ASP A 83 26.17 -26.50 -13.43
C ASP A 83 27.31 -25.55 -13.00
N ALA A 84 27.43 -25.41 -11.68
CA ALA A 84 28.46 -24.56 -11.08
C ALA A 84 29.89 -25.05 -11.40
N GLY A 85 30.10 -26.36 -11.60
CA GLY A 85 31.39 -26.92 -11.94
C GLY A 85 31.83 -26.50 -13.35
N THR A 86 30.95 -26.70 -14.33
CA THR A 86 31.17 -26.28 -15.72
C THR A 86 31.35 -24.76 -15.82
N PHE A 87 30.55 -23.99 -15.09
CA PHE A 87 30.70 -22.54 -15.05
C PHE A 87 32.00 -22.08 -14.43
N SER A 88 32.46 -22.73 -13.35
CA SER A 88 33.78 -22.43 -12.75
C SER A 88 34.94 -22.70 -13.70
N VAL A 89 34.92 -23.82 -14.44
CA VAL A 89 35.91 -24.13 -15.47
C VAL A 89 35.92 -23.09 -16.58
N TRP A 90 34.71 -22.59 -16.99
CA TRP A 90 34.64 -21.51 -17.96
C TRP A 90 35.34 -20.23 -17.45
N ILE A 91 35.11 -19.86 -16.17
CA ILE A 91 35.73 -18.68 -15.55
C ILE A 91 37.28 -18.83 -15.47
N GLU A 92 37.81 -20.04 -15.21
CA GLU A 92 39.28 -20.28 -15.16
C GLU A 92 39.96 -19.99 -16.50
N HIS A 93 39.22 -20.03 -17.61
CA HIS A 93 39.73 -19.65 -18.94
C HIS A 93 39.48 -18.18 -19.28
N GLU A 94 38.82 -17.43 -18.41
CA GLU A 94 38.58 -15.99 -18.62
C GLU A 94 39.91 -15.22 -18.36
N THR A 95 40.23 -14.33 -19.27
CA THR A 95 41.47 -13.53 -19.19
C THR A 95 41.20 -12.06 -18.89
N ASN A 96 39.94 -11.64 -18.89
CA ASN A 96 39.56 -10.27 -18.62
C ASN A 96 39.67 -9.97 -17.11
N ALA A 97 40.58 -9.07 -16.74
CA ALA A 97 40.84 -8.73 -15.33
C ALA A 97 39.62 -8.14 -14.60
N GLU A 98 38.75 -7.38 -15.30
CA GLU A 98 37.53 -6.82 -14.73
C GLU A 98 36.53 -7.93 -14.39
N VAL A 99 36.34 -8.88 -15.29
CA VAL A 99 35.45 -10.03 -15.09
C VAL A 99 35.95 -10.87 -13.91
N LEU A 100 37.26 -11.16 -13.82
CA LEU A 100 37.83 -11.91 -12.71
C LEU A 100 37.71 -11.17 -11.38
N GLN A 101 37.87 -9.86 -11.37
CA GLN A 101 37.69 -9.04 -10.17
C GLN A 101 36.20 -9.07 -9.68
N MET A 102 35.25 -8.97 -10.59
CA MET A 102 33.83 -9.07 -10.25
C MET A 102 33.45 -10.45 -9.72
N PHE A 103 33.98 -11.50 -10.33
CA PHE A 103 33.80 -12.87 -9.85
C PHE A 103 34.28 -13.04 -8.40
N ALA A 104 35.46 -12.53 -8.08
CA ALA A 104 36.03 -12.64 -6.73
C ALA A 104 35.21 -11.91 -5.65
N GLN A 105 34.40 -10.93 -6.02
CA GLN A 105 33.64 -10.09 -5.12
C GLN A 105 32.12 -10.45 -5.03
N SER A 106 31.64 -11.27 -5.94
CA SER A 106 30.21 -11.57 -6.09
C SER A 106 29.90 -13.03 -5.73
N ARG A 107 28.62 -13.28 -5.43
CA ARG A 107 28.09 -14.65 -5.40
C ARG A 107 27.95 -15.16 -6.83
N LEU A 108 28.03 -16.47 -7.00
CA LEU A 108 28.03 -17.12 -8.32
C LEU A 108 26.85 -16.67 -9.22
N GLU A 109 25.64 -16.66 -8.67
CA GLU A 109 24.43 -16.20 -9.42
C GLU A 109 24.45 -14.69 -9.70
N GLU A 110 24.92 -13.89 -8.74
CA GLU A 110 25.04 -12.42 -8.91
C GLU A 110 26.04 -12.09 -10.01
N PHE A 111 27.16 -12.80 -10.01
CA PHE A 111 28.19 -12.65 -11.04
C PHE A 111 27.66 -13.07 -12.42
N ALA A 112 27.00 -14.23 -12.52
CA ALA A 112 26.43 -14.70 -13.78
C ALA A 112 25.43 -13.70 -14.38
N ASN A 113 24.57 -13.12 -13.56
CA ASN A 113 23.61 -12.11 -14.02
C ASN A 113 24.30 -10.79 -14.41
N TRP A 114 25.27 -10.34 -13.64
CA TRP A 114 26.07 -9.15 -14.00
C TRP A 114 26.78 -9.35 -15.35
N LEU A 115 27.39 -10.51 -15.57
CA LEU A 115 28.05 -10.84 -16.82
C LEU A 115 27.07 -10.79 -18.00
N PHE A 116 25.91 -11.41 -17.85
CA PHE A 116 24.85 -11.41 -18.86
C PHE A 116 24.33 -10.00 -19.17
N GLU A 117 24.12 -9.19 -18.16
CA GLU A 117 23.67 -7.79 -18.34
C GLU A 117 24.73 -6.92 -19.03
N THR A 118 26.02 -7.21 -18.79
CA THR A 118 27.14 -6.40 -19.28
C THR A 118 27.59 -6.81 -20.69
N THR A 119 27.63 -8.12 -20.95
CA THR A 119 28.20 -8.67 -22.20
C THR A 119 27.15 -9.29 -23.13
N GLY A 120 26.01 -9.72 -22.58
CA GLY A 120 25.02 -10.53 -23.29
C GLY A 120 25.46 -12.00 -23.48
N GLU A 121 26.57 -12.42 -22.91
CA GLU A 121 27.11 -13.78 -23.03
C GLU A 121 26.39 -14.75 -22.09
N ILE A 122 26.16 -15.96 -22.58
CA ILE A 122 25.65 -17.08 -21.79
C ILE A 122 26.79 -18.08 -21.62
N PRO A 123 27.46 -18.09 -20.43
CA PRO A 123 28.57 -18.99 -20.15
C PRO A 123 28.12 -20.45 -20.15
N TYR A 124 29.07 -21.36 -20.36
CA TYR A 124 28.82 -22.79 -20.20
C TYR A 124 28.37 -23.10 -18.77
N GLY A 125 27.39 -23.97 -18.63
CA GLY A 125 26.80 -24.31 -17.34
C GLY A 125 25.69 -23.34 -16.88
N CYS A 126 25.34 -22.33 -17.72
CA CYS A 126 24.25 -21.40 -17.46
C CYS A 126 23.17 -21.46 -18.54
N PHE A 127 21.95 -21.10 -18.19
CA PHE A 127 20.87 -20.87 -19.15
C PHE A 127 20.06 -19.63 -18.78
N VAL A 128 19.35 -19.08 -19.76
CA VAL A 128 18.48 -17.91 -19.54
C VAL A 128 17.10 -18.39 -19.10
N GLU A 129 16.68 -17.97 -17.92
CA GLU A 129 15.31 -18.12 -17.47
C GLU A 129 14.51 -16.85 -17.78
N GLN A 130 13.38 -16.99 -18.45
CA GLN A 130 12.46 -15.90 -18.72
C GLN A 130 11.29 -15.94 -17.73
N THR A 131 11.10 -14.86 -16.99
CA THR A 131 9.93 -14.66 -16.13
C THR A 131 9.02 -13.64 -16.78
N VAL A 132 7.81 -14.06 -17.17
CA VAL A 132 6.80 -13.17 -17.75
C VAL A 132 5.84 -12.71 -16.66
N SER A 133 5.84 -11.42 -16.37
CA SER A 133 4.84 -10.78 -15.52
C SER A 133 3.72 -10.23 -16.41
N LEU A 134 2.49 -10.68 -16.17
CA LEU A 134 1.34 -10.16 -16.91
C LEU A 134 1.06 -8.70 -16.54
N ALA A 135 0.51 -7.96 -17.50
CA ALA A 135 0.03 -6.61 -17.26
C ALA A 135 -1.00 -6.60 -16.11
N GLN A 136 -0.84 -5.67 -15.19
CA GLN A 136 -1.79 -5.49 -14.09
C GLN A 136 -2.52 -4.15 -14.29
N PRO A 137 -3.85 -4.15 -14.36
CA PRO A 137 -4.62 -2.92 -14.42
C PRO A 137 -4.50 -2.14 -13.11
N ALA A 138 -4.84 -0.87 -13.16
CA ALA A 138 -4.99 -0.06 -11.96
C ALA A 138 -6.06 -0.69 -11.05
N ARG A 139 -5.75 -0.80 -9.74
CA ARG A 139 -6.64 -1.39 -8.74
C ARG A 139 -6.85 -0.41 -7.59
N TYR A 140 -7.98 -0.54 -6.92
CA TYR A 140 -8.20 0.16 -5.66
C TYR A 140 -7.06 -0.11 -4.67
N SER A 141 -6.53 0.95 -4.09
CA SER A 141 -5.42 0.89 -3.13
C SER A 141 -5.71 1.64 -1.82
N GLY A 142 -6.99 1.97 -1.59
CA GLY A 142 -7.46 2.68 -0.41
C GLY A 142 -8.16 3.99 -0.75
N GLY A 143 -8.59 4.71 0.27
CA GLY A 143 -9.28 5.98 0.13
C GLY A 143 -8.85 7.01 1.16
N ALA A 144 -9.29 8.23 0.95
CA ALA A 144 -9.11 9.34 1.88
C ALA A 144 -10.41 10.11 2.02
N LEU A 145 -10.96 10.13 3.21
CA LEU A 145 -12.09 10.97 3.59
C LEU A 145 -11.55 12.33 4.04
N LYS A 146 -11.96 13.38 3.35
CA LYS A 146 -11.71 14.77 3.75
C LYS A 146 -13.04 15.42 4.06
N VAL A 147 -13.20 15.91 5.27
CA VAL A 147 -14.39 16.64 5.73
C VAL A 147 -14.01 18.05 6.17
N ASP A 148 -14.92 18.98 5.97
CA ASP A 148 -14.82 20.31 6.59
C ASP A 148 -15.46 20.28 7.97
N PRO A 149 -14.67 20.51 9.05
CA PRO A 149 -15.19 20.42 10.42
C PRO A 149 -16.35 21.37 10.70
N LEU A 150 -16.34 22.57 10.10
CA LEU A 150 -17.41 23.55 10.32
C LEU A 150 -18.71 23.09 9.65
N SER A 151 -18.62 22.61 8.41
CA SER A 151 -19.79 22.06 7.70
C SER A 151 -20.36 20.83 8.41
N VAL A 152 -19.51 19.98 9.01
CA VAL A 152 -19.96 18.85 9.84
C VAL A 152 -20.69 19.34 11.08
N LEU A 153 -20.15 20.33 11.80
CA LEU A 153 -20.78 20.88 13.00
C LEU A 153 -22.15 21.52 12.68
N ASP A 154 -22.23 22.26 11.58
CA ASP A 154 -23.49 22.87 11.13
C ASP A 154 -24.53 21.81 10.77
N ALA A 155 -24.14 20.79 9.99
CA ALA A 155 -25.04 19.70 9.62
C ALA A 155 -25.47 18.83 10.81
N MET A 156 -24.67 18.79 11.88
CA MET A 156 -24.93 18.02 13.10
C MET A 156 -25.64 18.84 14.18
N GLN A 157 -26.04 20.08 13.91
CA GLN A 157 -26.77 20.92 14.87
C GLN A 157 -27.97 20.18 15.47
N GLY A 158 -28.06 20.15 16.82
CA GLY A 158 -29.10 19.43 17.56
C GLY A 158 -28.85 17.91 17.69
N LYS A 159 -27.99 17.30 16.91
CA LYS A 159 -27.69 15.86 16.94
C LYS A 159 -26.35 15.53 17.60
N LEU A 160 -25.51 16.55 17.87
CA LEU A 160 -24.15 16.36 18.36
C LEU A 160 -24.09 15.57 19.67
N GLY A 161 -24.99 15.88 20.61
CA GLY A 161 -25.05 15.17 21.90
C GLY A 161 -25.41 13.69 21.76
N THR A 162 -26.29 13.35 20.83
CA THR A 162 -26.66 11.96 20.54
C THR A 162 -25.52 11.23 19.84
N ALA A 163 -24.86 11.88 18.88
CA ALA A 163 -23.70 11.32 18.19
C ALA A 163 -22.55 11.02 19.15
N VAL A 164 -22.23 11.95 20.06
CA VAL A 164 -21.21 11.74 21.10
C VAL A 164 -21.56 10.59 22.03
N LYS A 165 -22.83 10.48 22.45
CA LYS A 165 -23.30 9.35 23.27
C LYS A 165 -23.16 8.03 22.52
N GLY A 166 -23.53 7.97 21.23
CA GLY A 166 -23.34 6.79 20.40
C GLY A 166 -21.88 6.35 20.27
N ILE A 167 -20.96 7.31 20.14
CA ILE A 167 -19.51 7.03 20.08
C ILE A 167 -19.01 6.47 21.41
N LEU A 168 -19.43 7.02 22.55
CA LEU A 168 -18.97 6.62 23.88
C LEU A 168 -19.67 5.38 24.41
N GLY A 169 -20.93 5.15 24.04
CA GLY A 169 -21.79 4.12 24.63
C GLY A 169 -21.77 2.77 23.91
N GLY A 170 -21.15 2.67 22.72
CA GLY A 170 -21.34 1.48 21.88
C GLY A 170 -22.84 1.28 21.59
N GLY A 171 -23.27 1.32 20.35
CA GLY A 171 -24.71 1.21 20.06
C GLY A 171 -25.36 0.00 20.73
N GLU A 172 -26.54 0.18 21.26
CA GLU A 172 -27.49 -0.91 21.49
C GLU A 172 -27.93 -1.46 20.14
#